data_af229627529a68b105abdd1d74d2c351
#
_entry.id   af229627529a68b105abdd1d74d2c351
#
_cell.length_a   1.000
_cell.length_b   1.000
_cell.length_c   1.000
_cell.angle_alpha   90.00
_cell.angle_beta   90.00
_cell.angle_gamma   90.00
#
_symmetry.space_group_name_H-M   'P 1'
#
loop_
_entity.id
_entity.type
_entity.pdbx_description
1 polymer ?
#
loop_
_entity_poly.entity_id
_entity_poly.type
_entity_poly.pdbx_seq_one_letter_code
_entity_poly.pdbx_strand_id
1 'polypeptide(L)'
;EENYQTRSKLLRLDALMSHNLSYFLKNLTLALLIWVVAGKSLTDGTFLSLGILYAYIDYVSRLFEPVTQIMNQLSPLQQALVSADRMFQLLDEKGEDVGKGRLPRFAGRVEFKQVGFSYDPGHPVLQDIEIDARPGATIALVGHTGSGKSSIMNLLMRFYDPSSGQLLIDGQDVTSLPKQAVRDHMGIVLQDPFLFTGTIRSNITLGNPAISEERIREAIVAVGADRFIDRLPKGLDEPVIEKGATLSAGERQLISFARALAFDPAILVLDEATASVDSETEAMIQDALLTLTKGRTTFIIAHRLSTIKDADEIIVLDHGRIAERGTHEELLAKQKIYAKMYALQSKRNLELKSS
;
A
#
# COMPACT_ATOMS: atom_id res chain seq x y z
N GLU A 1 -20.61 7.19 -2.53
CA GLU A 1 -20.99 7.64 -3.90
C GLU A 1 -21.99 8.78 -3.88
N GLU A 2 -23.03 8.75 -3.05
CA GLU A 2 -24.07 9.78 -2.95
C GLU A 2 -23.52 11.15 -2.50
N ASN A 3 -22.59 11.19 -1.56
CA ASN A 3 -21.88 12.38 -1.13
C ASN A 3 -20.98 12.99 -2.21
N TYR A 4 -20.40 12.15 -3.07
CA TYR A 4 -19.55 12.61 -4.17
C TYR A 4 -20.39 13.22 -5.30
N GLN A 5 -21.52 12.63 -5.62
CA GLN A 5 -22.45 13.16 -6.63
C GLN A 5 -23.09 14.49 -6.19
N THR A 6 -23.45 14.63 -4.92
CA THR A 6 -24.02 15.86 -4.37
C THR A 6 -22.98 16.98 -4.35
N ARG A 7 -21.74 16.72 -3.94
CA ARG A 7 -20.64 17.68 -3.99
C ARG A 7 -20.27 18.08 -5.43
N SER A 8 -20.26 17.15 -6.36
CA SER A 8 -19.95 17.44 -7.76
C SER A 8 -21.04 18.31 -8.42
N LYS A 9 -22.31 18.12 -8.06
CA LYS A 9 -23.42 18.99 -8.51
C LYS A 9 -23.32 20.40 -7.94
N LEU A 10 -23.00 20.55 -6.66
CA LEU A 10 -22.79 21.85 -6.03
C LEU A 10 -21.62 22.61 -6.65
N LEU A 11 -20.49 21.95 -6.89
CA LEU A 11 -19.32 22.54 -7.54
C LEU A 11 -19.60 22.97 -8.99
N ARG A 12 -20.41 22.21 -9.73
CA ARG A 12 -20.83 22.57 -11.09
C ARG A 12 -21.79 23.77 -11.08
N LEU A 13 -22.70 23.84 -10.12
CA LEU A 13 -23.60 24.99 -9.92
C LEU A 13 -22.82 26.26 -9.54
N ASP A 14 -21.86 26.16 -8.62
CA ASP A 14 -21.01 27.29 -8.24
C ASP A 14 -20.17 27.80 -9.42
N ALA A 15 -19.56 26.90 -10.19
CA ALA A 15 -18.77 27.28 -11.36
C ALA A 15 -19.62 27.94 -12.48
N LEU A 16 -20.84 27.45 -12.68
CA LEU A 16 -21.79 28.02 -13.67
C LEU A 16 -22.37 29.34 -13.20
N MET A 17 -22.67 29.50 -11.91
CA MET A 17 -23.27 30.71 -11.37
C MET A 17 -22.26 31.86 -11.22
N SER A 18 -21.07 31.61 -10.72
CA SER A 18 -20.11 32.69 -10.40
C SER A 18 -19.58 33.40 -11.65
N HIS A 19 -19.17 32.67 -12.66
CA HIS A 19 -18.60 33.27 -13.87
C HIS A 19 -19.66 33.90 -14.77
N ASN A 20 -20.80 33.24 -14.93
CA ASN A 20 -21.88 33.73 -15.80
C ASN A 20 -22.67 34.85 -15.18
N LEU A 21 -22.81 34.93 -13.84
CA LEU A 21 -23.59 35.96 -13.16
C LEU A 21 -22.97 37.36 -13.30
N SER A 22 -21.66 37.49 -13.11
CA SER A 22 -20.96 38.78 -13.29
C SER A 22 -21.05 39.24 -14.73
N TYR A 23 -20.86 38.33 -15.68
CA TYR A 23 -21.00 38.67 -17.11
C TYR A 23 -22.42 39.07 -17.49
N PHE A 24 -23.41 38.35 -16.95
CA PHE A 24 -24.84 38.70 -17.16
C PHE A 24 -25.19 40.05 -16.57
N LEU A 25 -24.77 40.34 -15.33
CA LEU A 25 -25.02 41.63 -14.67
C LEU A 25 -24.36 42.78 -15.42
N LYS A 26 -23.11 42.62 -15.87
CA LYS A 26 -22.43 43.62 -16.70
C LYS A 26 -23.22 43.92 -17.98
N ASN A 27 -23.61 42.91 -18.72
CA ASN A 27 -24.34 43.06 -19.97
C ASN A 27 -25.75 43.64 -19.77
N LEU A 28 -26.43 43.27 -18.69
CA LEU A 28 -27.71 43.84 -18.29
C LEU A 28 -27.58 45.33 -17.97
N THR A 29 -26.53 45.69 -17.22
CA THR A 29 -26.25 47.10 -16.88
C THR A 29 -25.96 47.92 -18.14
N LEU A 30 -25.19 47.41 -19.08
CA LEU A 30 -24.92 48.05 -20.36
C LEU A 30 -26.19 48.20 -21.21
N ALA A 31 -27.02 47.14 -21.27
CA ALA A 31 -28.30 47.19 -22.00
C ALA A 31 -29.26 48.24 -21.43
N LEU A 32 -29.38 48.30 -20.10
CA LEU A 32 -30.19 49.32 -19.41
C LEU A 32 -29.66 50.74 -19.64
N LEU A 33 -28.34 50.92 -19.59
CA LEU A 33 -27.71 52.22 -19.86
C LEU A 33 -28.02 52.70 -21.29
N ILE A 34 -27.84 51.84 -22.29
CA ILE A 34 -28.15 52.15 -23.70
C ILE A 34 -29.63 52.45 -23.86
N TRP A 35 -30.52 51.67 -23.23
CA TRP A 35 -31.97 51.88 -23.31
C TRP A 35 -32.41 53.23 -22.71
N VAL A 36 -31.88 53.61 -21.53
CA VAL A 36 -32.15 54.90 -20.88
C VAL A 36 -31.64 56.07 -21.72
N VAL A 37 -30.43 55.96 -22.25
CA VAL A 37 -29.83 57.00 -23.10
C VAL A 37 -30.62 57.19 -24.41
N ALA A 38 -30.98 56.06 -25.07
CA ALA A 38 -31.77 56.06 -26.27
C ALA A 38 -33.18 56.68 -26.00
N GLY A 39 -33.84 56.30 -24.90
CA GLY A 39 -35.12 56.79 -24.49
C GLY A 39 -35.14 58.35 -24.28
N LYS A 40 -34.14 58.85 -23.55
CA LYS A 40 -34.00 60.33 -23.34
C LYS A 40 -33.69 61.09 -24.61
N SER A 41 -32.89 60.53 -25.51
CA SER A 41 -32.58 61.08 -26.80
C SER A 41 -33.85 61.27 -27.67
N LEU A 42 -34.78 60.31 -27.59
CA LEU A 42 -36.02 60.31 -28.34
C LEU A 42 -37.09 61.28 -27.75
N THR A 43 -37.13 61.44 -26.41
CA THR A 43 -38.14 62.24 -25.72
C THR A 43 -37.74 63.68 -25.58
N ASP A 44 -36.50 63.99 -25.23
CA ASP A 44 -36.05 65.33 -24.87
C ASP A 44 -35.18 65.99 -25.95
N GLY A 45 -34.92 65.32 -27.07
CA GLY A 45 -34.08 65.83 -28.17
C GLY A 45 -32.63 66.09 -27.79
N THR A 46 -32.20 65.61 -26.60
CA THR A 46 -30.83 65.78 -26.09
C THR A 46 -29.97 64.65 -26.59
N PHE A 47 -29.17 64.88 -27.63
CA PHE A 47 -28.18 63.89 -28.12
C PHE A 47 -26.96 63.90 -27.24
N LEU A 48 -26.77 62.82 -26.47
CA LEU A 48 -25.48 62.56 -25.83
C LEU A 48 -24.42 62.41 -26.91
N SER A 49 -23.26 63.07 -26.77
CA SER A 49 -22.19 62.88 -27.72
C SER A 49 -21.68 61.40 -27.67
N LEU A 50 -21.26 60.86 -28.82
CA LEU A 50 -20.75 59.51 -28.94
C LEU A 50 -19.60 59.26 -27.94
N GLY A 51 -18.79 60.30 -27.64
CA GLY A 51 -17.72 60.25 -26.66
C GLY A 51 -18.19 60.01 -25.22
N ILE A 52 -19.32 60.65 -24.83
CA ILE A 52 -19.90 60.47 -23.49
C ILE A 52 -20.47 59.04 -23.36
N LEU A 53 -21.14 58.53 -24.38
CA LEU A 53 -21.67 57.19 -24.37
C LEU A 53 -20.52 56.17 -24.25
N TYR A 54 -19.43 56.36 -25.01
CA TYR A 54 -18.23 55.52 -24.92
C TYR A 54 -17.61 55.57 -23.51
N ALA A 55 -17.49 56.74 -22.91
CA ALA A 55 -16.96 56.88 -21.57
C ALA A 55 -17.82 56.13 -20.53
N TYR A 56 -19.14 56.15 -20.62
CA TYR A 56 -20.00 55.38 -19.74
C TYR A 56 -19.81 53.86 -19.90
N ILE A 57 -19.71 53.37 -21.12
CA ILE A 57 -19.46 51.92 -21.40
C ILE A 57 -18.11 51.52 -20.84
N ASP A 58 -17.08 52.34 -21.00
CA ASP A 58 -15.74 52.10 -20.47
C ASP A 58 -15.74 52.08 -18.93
N TYR A 59 -16.38 53.06 -18.28
CA TYR A 59 -16.48 53.10 -16.83
C TYR A 59 -17.26 51.91 -16.24
N VAL A 60 -18.37 51.49 -16.86
CA VAL A 60 -19.10 50.30 -16.45
C VAL A 60 -18.21 49.06 -16.58
N SER A 61 -17.48 48.96 -17.69
CA SER A 61 -16.55 47.82 -17.88
C SER A 61 -15.45 47.79 -16.84
N ARG A 62 -14.82 48.92 -16.56
CA ARG A 62 -13.79 49.10 -15.52
C ARG A 62 -14.31 48.85 -14.10
N LEU A 63 -15.59 49.11 -13.83
CA LEU A 63 -16.20 48.81 -12.54
C LEU A 63 -16.39 47.30 -12.33
N PHE A 64 -16.79 46.56 -13.37
CA PHE A 64 -17.04 45.13 -13.29
C PHE A 64 -15.75 44.28 -13.35
N GLU A 65 -14.66 44.83 -13.88
CA GLU A 65 -13.39 44.10 -13.99
C GLU A 65 -12.82 43.66 -12.64
N PRO A 66 -12.66 44.50 -11.62
CA PRO A 66 -12.22 44.11 -10.28
C PRO A 66 -13.17 43.08 -9.62
N VAL A 67 -14.49 43.24 -9.82
CA VAL A 67 -15.49 42.28 -9.28
C VAL A 67 -15.28 40.91 -9.87
N THR A 68 -15.10 40.84 -11.19
CA THR A 68 -14.82 39.55 -11.87
C THR A 68 -13.50 38.96 -11.41
N GLN A 69 -12.46 39.77 -11.22
CA GLN A 69 -11.16 39.30 -10.71
C GLN A 69 -11.29 38.73 -9.29
N ILE A 70 -12.01 39.40 -8.39
CA ILE A 70 -12.24 38.87 -7.03
C ILE A 70 -13.01 37.54 -7.09
N MET A 71 -14.07 37.47 -7.88
CA MET A 71 -14.83 36.18 -8.03
C MET A 71 -13.98 35.06 -8.59
N ASN A 72 -13.10 35.35 -9.54
CA ASN A 72 -12.20 34.35 -10.11
C ASN A 72 -11.14 33.87 -9.10
N GLN A 73 -10.85 34.64 -8.05
CA GLN A 73 -9.89 34.22 -7.00
C GLN A 73 -10.53 33.34 -5.91
N LEU A 74 -11.87 33.27 -5.83
CA LEU A 74 -12.52 32.46 -4.78
C LEU A 74 -12.24 30.95 -4.92
N SER A 75 -12.33 30.42 -6.14
CA SER A 75 -12.08 29.00 -6.37
C SER A 75 -10.60 28.58 -6.11
N PRO A 76 -9.58 29.30 -6.62
CA PRO A 76 -8.19 29.06 -6.24
C PRO A 76 -7.94 29.18 -4.73
N LEU A 77 -8.57 30.15 -4.06
CA LEU A 77 -8.46 30.32 -2.61
C LEU A 77 -9.02 29.09 -1.87
N GLN A 78 -10.19 28.59 -2.25
CA GLN A 78 -10.76 27.37 -1.66
C GLN A 78 -9.85 26.16 -1.88
N GLN A 79 -9.29 26.00 -3.08
CA GLN A 79 -8.34 24.92 -3.37
C GLN A 79 -7.07 25.03 -2.52
N ALA A 80 -6.54 26.24 -2.34
CA ALA A 80 -5.37 26.49 -1.51
C ALA A 80 -5.66 26.16 -0.03
N LEU A 81 -6.84 26.55 0.49
CA LEU A 81 -7.25 26.23 1.86
C LEU A 81 -7.40 24.73 2.08
N VAL A 82 -8.04 24.01 1.15
CA VAL A 82 -8.15 22.52 1.24
C VAL A 82 -6.78 21.86 1.17
N SER A 83 -5.89 22.37 0.33
CA SER A 83 -4.52 21.84 0.23
C SER A 83 -3.72 22.10 1.50
N ALA A 84 -3.86 23.28 2.09
CA ALA A 84 -3.24 23.63 3.36
C ALA A 84 -3.78 22.76 4.52
N ASP A 85 -5.10 22.56 4.57
CA ASP A 85 -5.73 21.68 5.57
C ASP A 85 -5.18 20.25 5.50
N ARG A 86 -5.07 19.68 4.30
CA ARG A 86 -4.46 18.35 4.11
C ARG A 86 -3.00 18.31 4.53
N MET A 87 -2.25 19.37 4.25
CA MET A 87 -0.85 19.47 4.66
C MET A 87 -0.73 19.53 6.19
N PHE A 88 -1.57 20.34 6.85
CA PHE A 88 -1.58 20.42 8.32
C PHE A 88 -2.04 19.10 8.96
N GLN A 89 -3.07 18.45 8.42
CA GLN A 89 -3.48 17.10 8.88
C GLN A 89 -2.31 16.13 8.84
N LEU A 90 -1.51 16.14 7.76
CA LEU A 90 -0.33 15.29 7.66
C LEU A 90 0.77 15.68 8.67
N LEU A 91 0.97 16.97 8.91
CA LEU A 91 1.95 17.46 9.89
C LEU A 91 1.53 17.21 11.34
N ASP A 92 0.23 17.22 11.61
CA ASP A 92 -0.35 16.95 12.92
C ASP A 92 -0.42 15.46 13.25
N GLU A 93 -0.25 14.57 12.21
CA GLU A 93 -0.15 13.14 12.44
C GLU A 93 1.05 12.85 13.35
N LYS A 94 0.76 12.21 14.46
CA LYS A 94 1.81 11.77 15.39
C LYS A 94 2.68 10.75 14.69
N GLY A 95 3.96 11.09 14.52
CA GLY A 95 4.95 10.14 14.03
C GLY A 95 4.93 8.87 14.89
N GLU A 96 5.24 7.74 14.28
CA GLU A 96 5.32 6.48 15.00
C GLU A 96 6.41 6.59 16.07
N ASP A 97 6.05 6.33 17.33
CA ASP A 97 7.06 6.23 18.39
C ASP A 97 7.82 4.91 18.19
N VAL A 98 8.90 5.00 17.45
CA VAL A 98 9.76 3.85 17.17
C VAL A 98 10.51 3.35 18.40
N GLY A 99 10.53 4.16 19.50
CA GLY A 99 11.25 3.84 20.72
C GLY A 99 12.75 3.67 20.51
N LYS A 100 13.55 3.88 21.53
CA LYS A 100 14.99 3.58 21.53
C LYS A 100 15.23 2.34 22.39
N GLY A 101 15.64 1.25 21.78
CA GLY A 101 15.99 0.03 22.51
C GLY A 101 16.55 -1.02 21.55
N ARG A 102 17.51 -1.80 22.02
CA ARG A 102 17.94 -3.02 21.33
C ARG A 102 17.42 -4.21 22.13
N LEU A 103 16.76 -5.12 21.48
CA LEU A 103 16.35 -6.39 22.07
C LEU A 103 17.39 -7.46 21.71
N PRO A 104 17.60 -8.47 22.57
CA PRO A 104 18.34 -9.65 22.18
C PRO A 104 17.61 -10.33 21.03
N ARG A 105 18.34 -11.11 20.23
CA ARG A 105 17.73 -11.86 19.13
C ARG A 105 16.66 -12.79 19.68
N PHE A 106 15.47 -12.73 19.08
CA PHE A 106 14.37 -13.62 19.41
C PHE A 106 14.69 -15.07 19.06
N ALA A 107 14.22 -16.01 19.87
CA ALA A 107 14.17 -17.41 19.51
C ALA A 107 13.13 -17.66 18.42
N GLY A 108 12.07 -16.84 18.40
CA GLY A 108 11.08 -16.80 17.35
C GLY A 108 9.78 -17.53 17.66
N ARG A 109 9.44 -17.82 18.93
CA ARG A 109 8.09 -18.28 19.26
C ARG A 109 7.09 -17.14 19.11
N VAL A 110 6.01 -17.37 18.36
CA VAL A 110 4.94 -16.39 18.12
C VAL A 110 3.61 -16.93 18.62
N GLU A 111 2.96 -16.19 19.52
CA GLU A 111 1.68 -16.59 20.10
C GLU A 111 0.64 -15.48 19.89
N PHE A 112 -0.48 -15.81 19.23
CA PHE A 112 -1.68 -15.00 19.21
C PHE A 112 -2.64 -15.58 20.25
N LYS A 113 -3.04 -14.79 21.25
CA LYS A 113 -3.95 -15.20 22.33
C LYS A 113 -5.24 -14.42 22.25
N GLN A 114 -6.29 -15.05 21.72
CA GLN A 114 -7.63 -14.47 21.53
C GLN A 114 -7.60 -13.09 20.86
N VAL A 115 -6.76 -12.97 19.80
CA VAL A 115 -6.53 -11.70 19.14
C VAL A 115 -7.73 -11.32 18.29
N GLY A 116 -8.25 -10.13 18.55
CA GLY A 116 -9.22 -9.44 17.70
C GLY A 116 -8.61 -8.19 17.09
N PHE A 117 -9.04 -7.86 15.87
CA PHE A 117 -8.53 -6.67 15.17
C PHE A 117 -9.58 -6.04 14.26
N SER A 118 -9.57 -4.71 14.23
CA SER A 118 -10.37 -3.86 13.33
C SER A 118 -9.53 -2.71 12.83
N TYR A 119 -9.61 -2.39 11.54
CA TYR A 119 -9.03 -1.15 11.00
C TYR A 119 -9.87 0.06 11.41
N ASP A 120 -11.19 -0.08 11.33
CA ASP A 120 -12.16 0.92 11.76
C ASP A 120 -13.00 0.40 12.93
N PRO A 121 -13.30 1.23 13.93
CA PRO A 121 -14.18 0.85 15.02
C PRO A 121 -15.53 0.31 14.52
N GLY A 122 -15.96 -0.85 15.04
CA GLY A 122 -17.23 -1.48 14.67
C GLY A 122 -17.18 -2.44 13.48
N HIS A 123 -16.05 -2.55 12.77
CA HIS A 123 -15.89 -3.49 11.65
C HIS A 123 -14.77 -4.49 11.94
N PRO A 124 -15.04 -5.58 12.69
CA PRO A 124 -14.03 -6.56 13.05
C PRO A 124 -13.54 -7.32 11.82
N VAL A 125 -12.23 -7.35 11.62
CA VAL A 125 -11.54 -8.07 10.55
C VAL A 125 -11.00 -9.41 11.04
N LEU A 126 -10.50 -9.45 12.27
CA LEU A 126 -10.06 -10.68 12.92
C LEU A 126 -10.80 -10.83 14.25
N GLN A 127 -11.20 -12.05 14.57
CA GLN A 127 -11.94 -12.38 15.76
C GLN A 127 -11.42 -13.69 16.36
N ASP A 128 -11.01 -13.62 17.62
CA ASP A 128 -10.63 -14.79 18.41
C ASP A 128 -9.55 -15.65 17.73
N ILE A 129 -8.47 -14.98 17.27
CA ILE A 129 -7.36 -15.67 16.62
C ILE A 129 -6.43 -16.25 17.68
N GLU A 130 -6.25 -17.58 17.63
CA GLU A 130 -5.32 -18.34 18.46
C GLU A 130 -4.29 -19.06 17.60
N ILE A 131 -3.02 -18.68 17.71
CA ILE A 131 -1.89 -19.31 17.00
C ILE A 131 -0.75 -19.50 18.00
N ASP A 132 -0.10 -20.63 17.96
CA ASP A 132 1.13 -20.91 18.71
C ASP A 132 2.18 -21.50 17.75
N ALA A 133 2.97 -20.62 17.15
CA ALA A 133 4.04 -20.98 16.26
C ALA A 133 5.34 -21.19 17.06
N ARG A 134 5.85 -22.43 17.05
CA ARG A 134 7.13 -22.77 17.69
C ARG A 134 8.31 -22.15 16.95
N PRO A 135 9.45 -21.91 17.63
CA PRO A 135 10.65 -21.45 16.96
C PRO A 135 11.03 -22.35 15.78
N GLY A 136 11.26 -21.75 14.63
CA GLY A 136 11.62 -22.45 13.40
C GLY A 136 10.47 -23.11 12.64
N ALA A 137 9.23 -23.04 13.12
CA ALA A 137 8.07 -23.61 12.43
C ALA A 137 7.62 -22.74 11.24
N THR A 138 7.11 -23.41 10.22
CA THR A 138 6.48 -22.77 9.05
C THR A 138 4.96 -22.88 9.15
N ILE A 139 4.29 -21.74 9.23
CA ILE A 139 2.84 -21.60 9.31
C ILE A 139 2.30 -21.10 7.99
N ALA A 140 1.48 -21.89 7.30
CA ALA A 140 0.81 -21.47 6.08
C ALA A 140 -0.57 -20.88 6.37
N LEU A 141 -0.82 -19.64 5.97
CA LEU A 141 -2.12 -18.97 6.05
C LEU A 141 -2.86 -19.12 4.73
N VAL A 142 -4.02 -19.77 4.75
CA VAL A 142 -4.84 -20.10 3.58
C VAL A 142 -6.24 -19.55 3.79
N GLY A 143 -6.91 -19.14 2.72
CA GLY A 143 -8.28 -18.61 2.79
C GLY A 143 -8.61 -17.72 1.59
N HIS A 144 -9.89 -17.40 1.43
CA HIS A 144 -10.35 -16.50 0.37
C HIS A 144 -9.80 -15.07 0.53
N THR A 145 -9.86 -14.28 -0.53
CA THR A 145 -9.57 -12.85 -0.46
C THR A 145 -10.49 -12.20 0.56
N GLY A 146 -9.94 -11.37 1.45
CA GLY A 146 -10.70 -10.74 2.54
C GLY A 146 -10.89 -11.62 3.79
N SER A 147 -10.32 -12.82 3.86
CA SER A 147 -10.44 -13.69 5.04
C SER A 147 -9.61 -13.25 6.26
N GLY A 148 -8.72 -12.25 6.12
CA GLY A 148 -7.90 -11.72 7.22
C GLY A 148 -6.42 -12.12 7.20
N LYS A 149 -5.92 -12.85 6.20
CA LYS A 149 -4.51 -13.29 6.11
C LYS A 149 -3.51 -12.12 6.20
N SER A 150 -3.69 -11.09 5.39
CA SER A 150 -2.82 -9.91 5.39
C SER A 150 -2.93 -9.13 6.70
N SER A 151 -4.07 -9.17 7.38
CA SER A 151 -4.24 -8.53 8.69
C SER A 151 -3.44 -9.24 9.78
N ILE A 152 -3.34 -10.57 9.75
CA ILE A 152 -2.44 -11.33 10.65
C ILE A 152 -0.99 -10.89 10.42
N MET A 153 -0.55 -10.78 9.14
CA MET A 153 0.81 -10.32 8.84
C MET A 153 1.05 -8.88 9.27
N ASN A 154 0.06 -8.00 9.10
CA ASN A 154 0.14 -6.60 9.53
C ASN A 154 0.29 -6.49 11.05
N LEU A 155 -0.40 -7.31 11.81
CA LEU A 155 -0.26 -7.39 13.26
C LEU A 155 1.12 -7.96 13.65
N LEU A 156 1.56 -9.04 13.00
CA LEU A 156 2.85 -9.65 13.27
C LEU A 156 3.99 -8.67 13.02
N MET A 157 3.97 -7.94 11.89
CA MET A 157 4.94 -6.89 11.56
C MET A 157 4.74 -5.61 12.41
N ARG A 158 3.75 -5.61 13.28
CA ARG A 158 3.37 -4.48 14.13
C ARG A 158 3.16 -3.18 13.34
N PHE A 159 2.58 -3.29 12.13
CA PHE A 159 2.05 -2.13 11.41
C PHE A 159 0.79 -1.60 12.10
N TYR A 160 0.07 -2.51 12.79
CA TYR A 160 -1.06 -2.23 13.66
C TYR A 160 -0.89 -3.00 14.96
N ASP A 161 -1.48 -2.49 16.03
CA ASP A 161 -1.58 -3.21 17.30
C ASP A 161 -2.95 -3.91 17.39
N PRO A 162 -3.07 -5.06 18.08
CA PRO A 162 -4.35 -5.78 18.23
C PRO A 162 -5.38 -4.91 18.97
N SER A 163 -6.64 -5.00 18.54
CA SER A 163 -7.76 -4.31 19.20
C SER A 163 -8.18 -4.99 20.52
N SER A 164 -7.95 -6.31 20.62
CA SER A 164 -8.17 -7.14 21.81
C SER A 164 -7.27 -8.36 21.79
N GLY A 165 -7.10 -9.01 22.94
CA GLY A 165 -6.19 -10.14 23.09
C GLY A 165 -4.72 -9.68 23.17
N GLN A 166 -3.79 -10.61 22.95
CA GLN A 166 -2.36 -10.36 23.06
C GLN A 166 -1.59 -11.04 21.92
N LEU A 167 -0.61 -10.35 21.37
CA LEU A 167 0.41 -10.91 20.49
C LEU A 167 1.74 -10.96 21.24
N LEU A 168 2.26 -12.16 21.43
CA LEU A 168 3.50 -12.38 22.15
C LEU A 168 4.59 -12.90 21.21
N ILE A 169 5.82 -12.44 21.42
CA ILE A 169 7.04 -13.01 20.84
C ILE A 169 7.94 -13.44 21.98
N ASP A 170 8.31 -14.72 22.01
CA ASP A 170 9.07 -15.35 23.10
C ASP A 170 8.47 -15.05 24.49
N GLY A 171 7.12 -15.02 24.59
CA GLY A 171 6.38 -14.74 25.80
C GLY A 171 6.29 -13.28 26.20
N GLN A 172 6.85 -12.35 25.41
CA GLN A 172 6.79 -10.91 25.65
C GLN A 172 5.71 -10.27 24.77
N ASP A 173 4.84 -9.46 25.36
CA ASP A 173 3.81 -8.73 24.60
C ASP A 173 4.47 -7.68 23.69
N VAL A 174 4.23 -7.79 22.39
CA VAL A 174 4.83 -6.91 21.38
C VAL A 174 4.42 -5.45 21.58
N THR A 175 3.27 -5.18 22.19
CA THR A 175 2.78 -3.82 22.43
C THR A 175 3.61 -3.09 23.48
N SER A 176 4.26 -3.84 24.38
CA SER A 176 5.14 -3.30 25.44
C SER A 176 6.57 -3.01 24.97
N LEU A 177 6.95 -3.48 23.78
CA LEU A 177 8.32 -3.37 23.25
C LEU A 177 8.44 -2.18 22.28
N PRO A 178 9.65 -1.62 22.07
CA PRO A 178 9.87 -0.63 21.01
C PRO A 178 9.62 -1.26 19.62
N LYS A 179 8.80 -0.62 18.79
CA LYS A 179 8.42 -1.15 17.46
C LYS A 179 9.62 -1.47 16.57
N GLN A 180 10.60 -0.55 16.53
CA GLN A 180 11.81 -0.75 15.74
C GLN A 180 12.60 -1.97 16.21
N ALA A 181 12.77 -2.12 17.52
CA ALA A 181 13.52 -3.23 18.09
C ALA A 181 12.86 -4.60 17.80
N VAL A 182 11.52 -4.65 17.72
CA VAL A 182 10.78 -5.85 17.27
C VAL A 182 11.02 -6.10 15.79
N ARG A 183 10.90 -5.06 14.96
CA ARG A 183 11.06 -5.17 13.48
C ARG A 183 12.48 -5.51 13.05
N ASP A 184 13.49 -5.15 13.83
CA ASP A 184 14.91 -5.48 13.57
C ASP A 184 15.16 -7.01 13.54
N HIS A 185 14.27 -7.79 14.14
CA HIS A 185 14.32 -9.25 14.17
C HIS A 185 13.34 -9.93 13.21
N MET A 186 12.66 -9.14 12.38
CA MET A 186 11.67 -9.61 11.42
C MET A 186 12.10 -9.34 9.98
N GLY A 187 11.78 -10.26 9.10
CA GLY A 187 11.93 -10.10 7.67
C GLY A 187 10.58 -10.19 6.97
N ILE A 188 10.39 -9.37 5.93
CA ILE A 188 9.21 -9.46 5.08
C ILE A 188 9.63 -9.59 3.61
N VAL A 189 9.00 -10.50 2.91
CA VAL A 189 9.08 -10.61 1.45
C VAL A 189 7.67 -10.44 0.90
N LEU A 190 7.51 -9.41 0.09
CA LEU A 190 6.22 -9.06 -0.51
C LEU A 190 6.00 -9.83 -1.82
N GLN A 191 4.75 -10.01 -2.19
CA GLN A 191 4.30 -10.63 -3.44
C GLN A 191 4.95 -10.00 -4.67
N ASP A 192 5.00 -8.66 -4.73
CA ASP A 192 5.68 -7.89 -5.77
C ASP A 192 6.89 -7.19 -5.14
N PRO A 193 8.11 -7.71 -5.38
CA PRO A 193 9.31 -7.18 -4.75
C PRO A 193 9.59 -5.75 -5.20
N PHE A 194 9.61 -4.83 -4.25
CA PHE A 194 9.98 -3.46 -4.52
C PHE A 194 11.49 -3.26 -4.41
N LEU A 195 12.09 -2.73 -5.49
CA LEU A 195 13.49 -2.32 -5.50
C LEU A 195 13.59 -0.79 -5.56
N PHE A 196 14.43 -0.24 -4.70
CA PHE A 196 14.73 1.18 -4.66
C PHE A 196 15.72 1.57 -5.75
N THR A 197 15.64 2.79 -6.23
CA THR A 197 16.67 3.36 -7.11
C THR A 197 18.00 3.40 -6.36
N GLY A 198 19.05 2.89 -6.98
CA GLY A 198 20.38 2.75 -6.37
C GLY A 198 21.17 1.64 -7.03
N THR A 199 21.78 0.74 -6.26
CA THR A 199 22.51 -0.43 -6.74
C THR A 199 21.87 -1.71 -6.18
N ILE A 200 22.24 -2.89 -6.71
CA ILE A 200 21.83 -4.18 -6.13
C ILE A 200 22.30 -4.26 -4.69
N ARG A 201 23.53 -3.87 -4.39
CA ARG A 201 24.11 -3.78 -3.04
C ARG A 201 23.22 -2.94 -2.12
N SER A 202 22.87 -1.72 -2.52
CA SER A 202 22.03 -0.83 -1.70
C SER A 202 20.63 -1.39 -1.49
N ASN A 203 20.12 -2.18 -2.42
CA ASN A 203 18.84 -2.88 -2.29
C ASN A 203 18.89 -4.05 -1.31
N ILE A 204 20.00 -4.76 -1.23
CA ILE A 204 20.18 -5.87 -0.27
C ILE A 204 20.39 -5.31 1.15
N THR A 205 21.21 -4.29 1.31
CA THR A 205 21.57 -3.74 2.62
C THR A 205 20.57 -2.71 3.15
N LEU A 206 19.75 -2.10 2.29
CA LEU A 206 18.91 -0.93 2.60
C LEU A 206 19.69 0.20 3.28
N GLY A 207 20.98 0.33 2.94
CA GLY A 207 21.86 1.33 3.52
C GLY A 207 22.33 1.03 4.95
N ASN A 208 22.08 -0.17 5.47
CA ASN A 208 22.55 -0.58 6.80
C ASN A 208 24.06 -0.92 6.75
N PRO A 209 24.93 -0.11 7.39
CA PRO A 209 26.39 -0.31 7.38
C PRO A 209 26.84 -1.50 8.24
N ALA A 210 25.96 -2.08 9.06
CA ALA A 210 26.28 -3.23 9.89
C ALA A 210 26.29 -4.56 9.09
N ILE A 211 25.76 -4.57 7.87
CA ILE A 211 25.77 -5.75 7.01
C ILE A 211 27.10 -5.79 6.25
N SER A 212 27.95 -6.77 6.59
CA SER A 212 29.27 -6.90 6.00
C SER A 212 29.18 -7.44 4.55
N GLU A 213 30.27 -7.25 3.78
CA GLU A 213 30.37 -7.76 2.40
C GLU A 213 30.26 -9.28 2.35
N GLU A 214 30.84 -9.99 3.32
CA GLU A 214 30.76 -11.44 3.45
C GLU A 214 29.29 -11.86 3.63
N ARG A 215 28.54 -11.13 4.45
CA ARG A 215 27.13 -11.41 4.71
C ARG A 215 26.26 -11.19 3.47
N ILE A 216 26.57 -10.17 2.67
CA ILE A 216 25.90 -9.93 1.38
C ILE A 216 26.16 -11.12 0.44
N ARG A 217 27.41 -11.55 0.32
CA ARG A 217 27.79 -12.68 -0.55
C ARG A 217 27.18 -14.00 -0.11
N GLU A 218 27.20 -14.31 1.18
CA GLU A 218 26.51 -15.46 1.74
C GLU A 218 25.02 -15.47 1.39
N ALA A 219 24.34 -14.34 1.58
CA ALA A 219 22.92 -14.20 1.27
C ALA A 219 22.62 -14.42 -0.23
N ILE A 220 23.44 -13.85 -1.12
CA ILE A 220 23.30 -13.96 -2.57
C ILE A 220 23.48 -15.39 -3.04
N VAL A 221 24.55 -16.05 -2.57
CA VAL A 221 24.84 -17.45 -2.92
C VAL A 221 23.75 -18.38 -2.38
N ALA A 222 23.29 -18.15 -1.15
CA ALA A 222 22.27 -18.95 -0.52
C ALA A 222 20.93 -18.96 -1.26
N VAL A 223 20.58 -17.87 -1.96
CA VAL A 223 19.37 -17.79 -2.79
C VAL A 223 19.64 -18.04 -4.27
N GLY A 224 20.89 -18.32 -4.68
CA GLY A 224 21.26 -18.55 -6.07
C GLY A 224 21.25 -17.31 -6.95
N ALA A 225 21.26 -16.11 -6.34
CA ALA A 225 21.29 -14.85 -7.07
C ALA A 225 22.67 -14.52 -7.66
N ASP A 226 23.73 -15.15 -7.19
CA ASP A 226 25.09 -15.09 -7.75
C ASP A 226 25.12 -15.40 -9.24
N ARG A 227 24.33 -16.36 -9.69
CA ARG A 227 24.27 -16.83 -11.09
C ARG A 227 23.94 -15.71 -12.09
N PHE A 228 23.10 -14.76 -11.73
CA PHE A 228 22.80 -13.63 -12.61
C PHE A 228 23.61 -12.39 -12.26
N ILE A 229 23.88 -12.12 -10.96
CA ILE A 229 24.62 -10.94 -10.51
C ILE A 229 26.04 -10.95 -11.08
N ASP A 230 26.71 -12.11 -11.10
CA ASP A 230 28.08 -12.24 -11.63
C ASP A 230 28.17 -12.04 -13.16
N ARG A 231 27.05 -12.11 -13.88
CA ARG A 231 26.97 -11.80 -15.32
C ARG A 231 26.77 -10.30 -15.61
N LEU A 232 26.37 -9.53 -14.61
CA LEU A 232 26.14 -8.09 -14.77
C LEU A 232 27.49 -7.35 -14.86
N PRO A 233 27.59 -6.32 -15.72
CA PRO A 233 28.85 -5.59 -15.94
C PRO A 233 29.48 -5.02 -14.67
N LYS A 234 28.66 -4.62 -13.68
CA LYS A 234 29.11 -4.03 -12.42
C LYS A 234 28.80 -4.93 -11.20
N GLY A 235 28.31 -6.14 -11.41
CA GLY A 235 27.97 -7.07 -10.35
C GLY A 235 27.02 -6.47 -9.30
N LEU A 236 27.43 -6.45 -8.04
CA LEU A 236 26.64 -5.85 -6.94
C LEU A 236 26.42 -4.34 -7.08
N ASP A 237 27.29 -3.64 -7.78
CA ASP A 237 27.19 -2.20 -7.97
C ASP A 237 26.43 -1.84 -9.27
N GLU A 238 25.77 -2.85 -9.91
CA GLU A 238 24.88 -2.61 -11.04
C GLU A 238 23.71 -1.70 -10.64
N PRO A 239 23.47 -0.63 -11.44
CA PRO A 239 22.40 0.31 -11.15
C PRO A 239 21.02 -0.32 -11.25
N VAL A 240 20.19 -0.05 -10.23
CA VAL A 240 18.76 -0.37 -10.22
C VAL A 240 17.98 0.92 -10.44
N ILE A 241 17.27 1.01 -11.55
CA ILE A 241 16.46 2.17 -11.95
C ILE A 241 14.99 1.74 -12.07
N GLU A 242 14.08 2.69 -11.93
CA GLU A 242 12.64 2.50 -12.18
C GLU A 242 12.07 1.21 -11.56
N LYS A 243 12.29 1.01 -10.27
CA LYS A 243 11.84 -0.18 -9.53
C LYS A 243 12.42 -1.51 -10.04
N GLY A 244 13.56 -1.48 -10.70
CA GLY A 244 14.21 -2.66 -11.27
C GLY A 244 13.63 -3.09 -12.62
N ALA A 245 13.21 -2.14 -13.47
CA ALA A 245 12.62 -2.42 -14.77
C ALA A 245 13.55 -3.21 -15.72
N THR A 246 14.88 -3.14 -15.49
CA THR A 246 15.89 -3.88 -16.26
C THR A 246 16.06 -5.33 -15.81
N LEU A 247 15.48 -5.70 -14.66
CA LEU A 247 15.56 -7.03 -14.08
C LEU A 247 14.27 -7.81 -14.34
N SER A 248 14.38 -9.12 -14.56
CA SER A 248 13.22 -10.01 -14.64
C SER A 248 12.48 -10.09 -13.30
N ALA A 249 11.25 -10.56 -13.30
CA ALA A 249 10.47 -10.74 -12.07
C ALA A 249 11.18 -11.71 -11.08
N GLY A 250 11.78 -12.78 -11.59
CA GLY A 250 12.53 -13.73 -10.78
C GLY A 250 13.80 -13.15 -10.17
N GLU A 251 14.57 -12.37 -10.94
CA GLU A 251 15.77 -11.69 -10.42
C GLU A 251 15.42 -10.69 -9.31
N ARG A 252 14.33 -9.91 -9.47
CA ARG A 252 13.84 -9.04 -8.40
C ARG A 252 13.45 -9.82 -7.15
N GLN A 253 12.82 -10.98 -7.32
CA GLN A 253 12.44 -11.86 -6.22
C GLN A 253 13.67 -12.39 -5.47
N LEU A 254 14.69 -12.86 -6.20
CA LEU A 254 15.94 -13.34 -5.59
C LEU A 254 16.69 -12.24 -4.84
N ILE A 255 16.71 -11.00 -5.36
CA ILE A 255 17.27 -9.85 -4.63
C ILE A 255 16.48 -9.59 -3.34
N SER A 256 15.16 -9.70 -3.38
CA SER A 256 14.32 -9.55 -2.18
C SER A 256 14.59 -10.64 -1.15
N PHE A 257 14.83 -11.88 -1.59
CA PHE A 257 15.22 -12.98 -0.71
C PHE A 257 16.62 -12.76 -0.11
N ALA A 258 17.60 -12.33 -0.93
CA ALA A 258 18.93 -12.00 -0.45
C ALA A 258 18.89 -10.86 0.58
N ARG A 259 18.05 -9.82 0.35
CA ARG A 259 17.75 -8.78 1.33
C ARG A 259 17.28 -9.38 2.65
N ALA A 260 16.25 -10.21 2.62
CA ALA A 260 15.69 -10.82 3.82
C ALA A 260 16.73 -11.67 4.57
N LEU A 261 17.57 -12.44 3.87
CA LEU A 261 18.64 -13.24 4.47
C LEU A 261 19.76 -12.38 5.07
N ALA A 262 20.13 -11.29 4.41
CA ALA A 262 21.23 -10.42 4.85
C ALA A 262 20.96 -9.82 6.25
N PHE A 263 19.69 -9.54 6.56
CA PHE A 263 19.27 -9.05 7.89
C PHE A 263 19.15 -10.13 8.96
N ASP A 264 19.24 -11.43 8.61
CA ASP A 264 19.14 -12.57 9.51
C ASP A 264 17.97 -12.52 10.50
N PRO A 265 16.74 -12.41 10.04
CA PRO A 265 15.57 -12.31 10.91
C PRO A 265 15.32 -13.64 11.66
N ALA A 266 14.78 -13.54 12.87
CA ALA A 266 14.27 -14.70 13.62
C ALA A 266 12.87 -15.13 13.14
N ILE A 267 12.08 -14.14 12.69
CA ILE A 267 10.71 -14.34 12.19
C ILE A 267 10.63 -13.81 10.76
N LEU A 268 10.07 -14.61 9.87
CA LEU A 268 9.92 -14.30 8.45
C LEU A 268 8.45 -14.28 8.05
N VAL A 269 8.08 -13.25 7.31
CA VAL A 269 6.75 -13.09 6.73
C VAL A 269 6.86 -13.12 5.22
N LEU A 270 6.17 -14.06 4.57
CA LEU A 270 6.19 -14.24 3.13
C LEU A 270 4.79 -14.06 2.57
N ASP A 271 4.64 -13.09 1.67
CA ASP A 271 3.43 -12.94 0.86
C ASP A 271 3.73 -13.54 -0.53
N GLU A 272 3.30 -14.79 -0.72
CA GLU A 272 3.65 -15.57 -1.89
C GLU A 272 2.62 -15.41 -3.00
N ALA A 273 2.94 -14.63 -4.02
CA ALA A 273 2.27 -14.72 -5.31
C ALA A 273 3.30 -14.46 -6.42
N THR A 274 3.93 -15.50 -6.87
CA THR A 274 4.75 -15.45 -8.09
C THR A 274 3.84 -15.69 -9.28
N ALA A 275 3.32 -14.64 -9.90
CA ALA A 275 2.66 -14.71 -11.18
C ALA A 275 3.71 -14.67 -12.29
N SER A 276 3.61 -15.58 -13.27
CA SER A 276 4.27 -15.49 -14.60
C SER A 276 5.81 -15.49 -14.58
N VAL A 277 6.40 -16.49 -13.98
CA VAL A 277 7.84 -16.76 -14.10
C VAL A 277 8.01 -18.05 -14.91
N ASP A 278 9.06 -18.13 -15.74
CA ASP A 278 9.39 -19.35 -16.47
C ASP A 278 9.76 -20.50 -15.52
N SER A 279 9.66 -21.75 -16.01
CA SER A 279 9.80 -22.96 -15.16
C SER A 279 11.18 -23.10 -14.53
N GLU A 280 12.25 -22.60 -15.16
CA GLU A 280 13.61 -22.68 -14.63
C GLU A 280 13.79 -21.71 -13.47
N THR A 281 13.37 -20.47 -13.66
CA THR A 281 13.38 -19.45 -12.62
C THR A 281 12.44 -19.81 -11.45
N GLU A 282 11.32 -20.50 -11.74
CA GLU A 282 10.42 -20.99 -10.69
C GLU A 282 11.11 -21.99 -9.78
N ALA A 283 11.87 -22.96 -10.33
CA ALA A 283 12.63 -23.91 -9.54
C ALA A 283 13.67 -23.21 -8.65
N MET A 284 14.39 -22.23 -9.19
CA MET A 284 15.35 -21.44 -8.40
C MET A 284 14.69 -20.68 -7.25
N ILE A 285 13.51 -20.10 -7.48
CA ILE A 285 12.75 -19.41 -6.44
C ILE A 285 12.30 -20.38 -5.34
N GLN A 286 11.88 -21.60 -5.69
CA GLN A 286 11.48 -22.61 -4.71
C GLN A 286 12.67 -23.07 -3.85
N ASP A 287 13.83 -23.32 -4.45
CA ASP A 287 15.05 -23.68 -3.72
C ASP A 287 15.50 -22.55 -2.79
N ALA A 288 15.44 -21.32 -3.27
CA ALA A 288 15.74 -20.11 -2.49
C ALA A 288 14.76 -19.94 -1.31
N LEU A 289 13.47 -20.24 -1.52
CA LEU A 289 12.45 -20.18 -0.48
C LEU A 289 12.73 -21.21 0.64
N LEU A 290 13.05 -22.45 0.29
CA LEU A 290 13.44 -23.48 1.27
C LEU A 290 14.67 -23.07 2.08
N THR A 291 15.64 -22.44 1.43
CA THR A 291 16.83 -21.90 2.12
C THR A 291 16.48 -20.76 3.04
N LEU A 292 15.58 -19.86 2.60
CA LEU A 292 15.13 -18.69 3.35
C LEU A 292 14.38 -19.06 4.62
N THR A 293 13.52 -20.08 4.58
CA THR A 293 12.68 -20.52 5.72
C THR A 293 13.45 -21.31 6.76
N LYS A 294 14.55 -21.94 6.37
CA LYS A 294 15.30 -22.86 7.25
C LYS A 294 15.80 -22.18 8.52
N GLY A 295 15.38 -22.73 9.67
CA GLY A 295 15.79 -22.25 11.00
C GLY A 295 15.14 -20.93 11.44
N ARG A 296 14.07 -20.49 10.76
CA ARG A 296 13.32 -19.27 11.05
C ARG A 296 11.85 -19.60 11.22
N THR A 297 11.20 -18.92 12.16
CA THR A 297 9.74 -19.03 12.27
C THR A 297 9.11 -18.26 11.12
N THR A 298 8.37 -18.95 10.27
CA THR A 298 7.93 -18.40 9.00
C THR A 298 6.41 -18.43 8.91
N PHE A 299 5.83 -17.27 8.58
CA PHE A 299 4.42 -17.13 8.24
C PHE A 299 4.30 -16.88 6.74
N ILE A 300 3.54 -17.73 6.04
CA ILE A 300 3.41 -17.67 4.58
C ILE A 300 1.94 -17.46 4.21
N ILE A 301 1.63 -16.40 3.44
CA ILE A 301 0.36 -16.38 2.71
C ILE A 301 0.55 -17.22 1.47
N ALA A 302 0.08 -18.44 1.54
CA ALA A 302 0.35 -19.43 0.50
C ALA A 302 -0.68 -19.34 -0.62
N HIS A 303 -0.17 -19.12 -1.82
CA HIS A 303 -0.92 -19.18 -3.08
C HIS A 303 -0.53 -20.38 -3.95
N ARG A 304 0.53 -21.10 -3.58
CA ARG A 304 1.02 -22.29 -4.29
C ARG A 304 0.83 -23.56 -3.47
N LEU A 305 0.44 -24.63 -4.16
CA LEU A 305 0.21 -25.92 -3.53
C LEU A 305 1.49 -26.54 -2.94
N SER A 306 2.66 -26.31 -3.57
CA SER A 306 3.96 -26.79 -3.08
C SER A 306 4.27 -26.24 -1.70
N THR A 307 4.19 -24.94 -1.54
CA THR A 307 4.52 -24.26 -0.27
C THR A 307 3.56 -24.61 0.86
N ILE A 308 2.29 -24.87 0.52
CA ILE A 308 1.29 -25.28 1.51
C ILE A 308 1.58 -26.69 2.06
N LYS A 309 2.03 -27.60 1.19
CA LYS A 309 2.27 -29.02 1.58
C LYS A 309 3.38 -29.17 2.61
N ASP A 310 4.42 -28.36 2.49
CA ASP A 310 5.64 -28.46 3.28
C ASP A 310 5.58 -27.66 4.59
N ALA A 311 4.45 -26.99 4.86
CA ALA A 311 4.23 -26.25 6.10
C ALA A 311 4.00 -27.19 7.29
N ASP A 312 4.58 -26.85 8.44
CA ASP A 312 4.38 -27.60 9.69
C ASP A 312 2.94 -27.50 10.19
N GLU A 313 2.30 -26.36 9.98
CA GLU A 313 0.88 -26.15 10.26
C GLU A 313 0.24 -25.25 9.19
N ILE A 314 -0.96 -25.64 8.78
CA ILE A 314 -1.81 -24.86 7.88
C ILE A 314 -2.98 -24.32 8.68
N ILE A 315 -3.20 -23.02 8.59
CA ILE A 315 -4.31 -22.31 9.22
C ILE A 315 -5.23 -21.80 8.11
N VAL A 316 -6.44 -22.30 8.09
CA VAL A 316 -7.49 -21.87 7.15
C VAL A 316 -8.31 -20.78 7.81
N LEU A 317 -8.26 -19.60 7.21
CA LEU A 317 -9.03 -18.44 7.65
C LEU A 317 -10.30 -18.30 6.81
N ASP A 318 -11.40 -18.09 7.50
CA ASP A 318 -12.69 -17.77 6.91
C ASP A 318 -13.40 -16.67 7.71
N HIS A 319 -13.76 -15.59 7.04
CA HIS A 319 -14.43 -14.42 7.66
C HIS A 319 -13.78 -13.94 8.97
N GLY A 320 -12.45 -13.84 8.99
CA GLY A 320 -11.70 -13.32 10.14
C GLY A 320 -11.55 -14.29 11.31
N ARG A 321 -11.89 -15.56 11.14
CA ARG A 321 -11.74 -16.62 12.15
C ARG A 321 -10.94 -17.79 11.62
N ILE A 322 -10.35 -18.57 12.52
CA ILE A 322 -9.71 -19.83 12.16
C ILE A 322 -10.81 -20.90 12.01
N ALA A 323 -11.03 -21.33 10.76
CA ALA A 323 -12.04 -22.34 10.44
C ALA A 323 -11.49 -23.77 10.55
N GLU A 324 -10.21 -23.96 10.11
CA GLU A 324 -9.54 -25.27 10.19
C GLU A 324 -8.05 -25.03 10.48
N ARG A 325 -7.46 -26.01 11.15
CA ARG A 325 -6.00 -26.07 11.37
C ARG A 325 -5.52 -27.51 11.39
N GLY A 326 -4.27 -27.71 10.96
CA GLY A 326 -3.60 -29.02 10.94
C GLY A 326 -2.57 -29.11 9.83
N THR A 327 -2.01 -30.31 9.64
CA THR A 327 -1.11 -30.60 8.52
C THR A 327 -1.87 -30.78 7.20
N HIS A 328 -1.15 -30.79 6.10
CA HIS A 328 -1.73 -31.03 4.76
C HIS A 328 -2.57 -32.32 4.72
N GLU A 329 -2.05 -33.40 5.21
CA GLU A 329 -2.72 -34.70 5.20
C GLU A 329 -3.97 -34.73 6.07
N GLU A 330 -3.88 -34.17 7.29
CA GLU A 330 -5.02 -34.08 8.21
C GLU A 330 -6.17 -33.27 7.63
N LEU A 331 -5.84 -32.12 7.00
CA LEU A 331 -6.85 -31.24 6.43
C LEU A 331 -7.49 -31.80 5.16
N LEU A 332 -6.73 -32.53 4.33
CA LEU A 332 -7.30 -33.29 3.22
C LEU A 332 -8.26 -34.39 3.68
N ALA A 333 -7.88 -35.12 4.72
CA ALA A 333 -8.71 -36.20 5.28
C ALA A 333 -10.05 -35.66 5.84
N LYS A 334 -10.06 -34.43 6.39
CA LYS A 334 -11.30 -33.77 6.89
C LYS A 334 -12.31 -33.41 5.80
N GLN A 335 -11.89 -33.32 4.52
CA GLN A 335 -12.73 -32.99 3.35
C GLN A 335 -13.60 -31.72 3.48
N LYS A 336 -13.10 -30.72 4.22
CA LYS A 336 -13.79 -29.45 4.47
C LYS A 336 -13.32 -28.33 3.51
N ILE A 337 -13.15 -27.12 4.05
CA ILE A 337 -12.81 -25.91 3.27
C ILE A 337 -11.46 -26.08 2.59
N TYR A 338 -10.44 -26.54 3.32
CA TYR A 338 -9.10 -26.76 2.79
C TYR A 338 -9.09 -27.73 1.60
N ALA A 339 -9.71 -28.89 1.74
CA ALA A 339 -9.75 -29.90 0.70
C ALA A 339 -10.43 -29.38 -0.59
N LYS A 340 -11.51 -28.60 -0.46
CA LYS A 340 -12.18 -27.94 -1.59
C LYS A 340 -11.28 -26.94 -2.28
N MET A 341 -10.59 -26.08 -1.52
CA MET A 341 -9.66 -25.07 -2.04
C MET A 341 -8.50 -25.76 -2.78
N TYR A 342 -7.94 -26.79 -2.19
CA TYR A 342 -6.86 -27.58 -2.78
C TYR A 342 -7.27 -28.23 -4.10
N ALA A 343 -8.46 -28.84 -4.17
CA ALA A 343 -8.98 -29.46 -5.38
C ALA A 343 -9.19 -28.44 -6.52
N LEU A 344 -9.70 -27.27 -6.22
CA LEU A 344 -9.90 -26.17 -7.21
C LEU A 344 -8.55 -25.67 -7.74
N GLN A 345 -7.57 -25.48 -6.87
CA GLN A 345 -6.25 -24.98 -7.27
C GLN A 345 -5.46 -26.04 -8.05
N SER A 346 -5.60 -27.32 -7.70
CA SER A 346 -4.98 -28.43 -8.43
C SER A 346 -5.52 -28.55 -9.86
N LYS A 347 -6.84 -28.42 -10.06
CA LYS A 347 -7.46 -28.39 -11.39
C LYS A 347 -6.93 -27.24 -12.25
N ARG A 348 -6.87 -26.02 -11.69
CA ARG A 348 -6.35 -24.85 -12.39
C ARG A 348 -4.89 -25.03 -12.83
N ASN A 349 -4.05 -25.63 -11.98
CA ASN A 349 -2.66 -25.90 -12.33
C ASN A 349 -2.51 -26.97 -13.42
N LEU A 350 -3.40 -27.95 -13.51
CA LEU A 350 -3.44 -28.94 -14.60
C LEU A 350 -3.86 -28.30 -15.94
N GLU A 351 -4.84 -27.44 -15.93
CA GLU A 351 -5.30 -26.70 -17.12
C GLU A 351 -4.21 -25.77 -17.68
N LEU A 352 -3.48 -25.06 -16.81
CA LEU A 352 -2.36 -24.19 -17.20
C LEU A 352 -1.15 -24.94 -17.77
N LYS A 353 -0.95 -26.23 -17.39
CA LYS A 353 0.12 -27.07 -17.94
C LYS A 353 -0.24 -27.75 -19.26
N SER A 354 -1.52 -27.75 -19.61
CA SER A 354 -2.05 -28.38 -20.85
C SER A 354 -2.30 -27.37 -21.98
N SER A 355 -2.23 -26.07 -21.72
CA SER A 355 -2.30 -24.96 -22.67
C SER A 355 -0.91 -24.44 -23.02
#